data_42d8e887a27489e2b10ba5daf5c1a2c8
#
_entry.id   42d8e887a27489e2b10ba5daf5c1a2c8
#
_cell.length_a   1.000
_cell.length_b   1.000
_cell.length_c   1.000
_cell.angle_alpha   90.00
_cell.angle_beta   90.00
_cell.angle_gamma   90.00
#
_symmetry.space_group_name_H-M   'P 1'
#
loop_
_entity.id
_entity.type
_entity.pdbx_description
1 polymer ?
#
loop_
_entity_poly.entity_id
_entity_poly.type
_entity_poly.pdbx_seq_one_letter_code
_entity_poly.pdbx_strand_id
1 'polypeptide(L)'
;VFRGTERTYNSVKMASGEQAMYISNLQHRYYSIHDLTTGAHAKIDLTLPGHKLEWYNMYVRTNSKGTRYNNSVNTEYIGADSYTQDDEVRSLSTTQSIFATNLKGTHHLTKDFTVDWSGVFSQAKEEDPDRTYVTLTNTVSRKAENGGDAVSGSIWEGDKNITKTLPKSAERRFQHNKDTDWAGYINFSYDTHFANSVEALWKAGAQYRRKERSNRYYSYIFNPADISQRLDGNGIDQYANIDWVCKTPYSQASQLNYDSKEHIGGAYAMVTLKSEVGELNAGFRAEHTNQIYTMLQHFRNMGQVGEQSYWDYLPSASIKWTPTRKMNVRLSYYRSINRPGFYEIVPYQIQGEEYQEKGNPNLKRARIDNIDLRWEWFPSKTEQILAG
;
A
#
# COMPACT_ATOMS: atom_id res chain seq x y z
N VAL A 1 1.25 -21.79 -8.95
CA VAL A 1 0.54 -22.30 -7.75
C VAL A 1 1.49 -22.27 -6.58
N PHE A 2 1.08 -21.61 -5.50
CA PHE A 2 1.85 -21.55 -4.26
C PHE A 2 1.14 -22.35 -3.17
N ARG A 3 1.92 -22.97 -2.30
CA ARG A 3 1.43 -23.68 -1.12
C ARG A 3 2.05 -23.05 0.12
N GLY A 4 1.23 -22.70 1.11
CA GLY A 4 1.66 -22.15 2.39
C GLY A 4 1.05 -22.91 3.55
N THR A 5 1.79 -23.00 4.65
CA THR A 5 1.29 -23.51 5.93
C THR A 5 1.51 -22.45 7.00
N GLU A 6 0.47 -22.11 7.73
CA GLU A 6 0.52 -21.19 8.86
C GLU A 6 0.08 -21.89 10.14
N ARG A 7 0.75 -21.61 11.23
CA ARG A 7 0.46 -22.17 12.55
C ARG A 7 0.34 -21.07 13.57
N THR A 8 -0.80 -21.00 14.24
CA THR A 8 -0.99 -20.14 15.40
C THR A 8 -0.85 -20.97 16.67
N TYR A 9 -0.05 -20.50 17.61
CA TYR A 9 0.17 -21.16 18.88
C TYR A 9 -0.53 -20.40 19.99
N ASN A 10 -1.11 -21.14 20.92
CA ASN A 10 -1.62 -20.60 22.17
C ASN A 10 -1.00 -21.36 23.35
N SER A 11 -1.08 -20.81 24.55
CA SER A 11 -0.55 -21.44 25.77
C SER A 11 -1.67 -21.79 26.73
N VAL A 12 -1.58 -22.95 27.35
CA VAL A 12 -2.47 -23.38 28.41
C VAL A 12 -1.67 -23.70 29.68
N LYS A 13 -2.20 -23.29 30.83
CA LYS A 13 -1.61 -23.65 32.12
C LYS A 13 -2.05 -25.07 32.49
N MET A 14 -1.10 -25.99 32.58
CA MET A 14 -1.33 -27.38 32.95
C MET A 14 -1.72 -27.49 34.42
N ALA A 15 -2.33 -28.60 34.80
CA ALA A 15 -2.64 -28.89 36.20
C ALA A 15 -1.37 -28.97 37.09
N SER A 16 -0.20 -29.25 36.51
CA SER A 16 1.12 -29.19 37.16
C SER A 16 1.60 -27.75 37.45
N GLY A 17 0.93 -26.72 36.95
CA GLY A 17 1.33 -25.32 37.02
C GLY A 17 2.25 -24.86 35.91
N GLU A 18 2.75 -25.75 35.06
CA GLU A 18 3.55 -25.44 33.88
C GLU A 18 2.70 -24.87 32.73
N GLN A 19 3.31 -24.03 31.90
CA GLN A 19 2.68 -23.57 30.65
C GLN A 19 3.08 -24.49 29.51
N ALA A 20 2.10 -25.08 28.84
CA ALA A 20 2.29 -25.83 27.60
C ALA A 20 1.80 -25.02 26.40
N MET A 21 2.58 -25.02 25.32
CA MET A 21 2.15 -24.43 24.04
C MET A 21 1.48 -25.51 23.19
N TYR A 22 0.42 -25.12 22.52
CA TYR A 22 -0.27 -25.98 21.56
C TYR A 22 -0.63 -25.19 20.32
N ILE A 23 -0.87 -25.89 19.21
CA ILE A 23 -1.34 -25.27 17.96
C ILE A 23 -2.85 -25.05 18.10
N SER A 24 -3.26 -23.78 18.17
CA SER A 24 -4.68 -23.40 18.27
C SER A 24 -5.34 -23.31 16.91
N ASN A 25 -4.59 -22.94 15.87
CA ASN A 25 -5.07 -22.89 14.50
C ASN A 25 -3.96 -23.36 13.55
N LEU A 26 -4.33 -24.24 12.62
CA LEU A 26 -3.45 -24.72 11.58
C LEU A 26 -4.12 -24.49 10.22
N GLN A 27 -3.43 -23.78 9.32
CA GLN A 27 -3.97 -23.44 8.01
C GLN A 27 -3.07 -23.96 6.89
N HIS A 28 -3.70 -24.57 5.89
CA HIS A 28 -3.07 -24.90 4.61
C HIS A 28 -3.69 -24.08 3.52
N ARG A 29 -2.86 -23.28 2.84
CA ARG A 29 -3.29 -22.36 1.79
C ARG A 29 -2.69 -22.78 0.45
N TYR A 30 -3.54 -22.83 -0.57
CA TYR A 30 -3.16 -23.05 -1.95
C TYR A 30 -3.58 -21.84 -2.77
N TYR A 31 -2.64 -21.29 -3.52
CA TYR A 31 -2.88 -20.12 -4.35
C TYR A 31 -2.65 -20.46 -5.82
N SER A 32 -3.55 -20.02 -6.66
CA SER A 32 -3.35 -19.93 -8.11
C SER A 32 -3.58 -18.50 -8.52
N ILE A 33 -2.56 -17.85 -9.07
CA ILE A 33 -2.63 -16.44 -9.48
C ILE A 33 -2.12 -16.37 -10.92
N HIS A 34 -2.85 -15.62 -11.73
CA HIS A 34 -2.50 -15.30 -13.11
C HIS A 34 -2.56 -13.78 -13.30
N ASP A 35 -1.41 -13.18 -13.54
CA ASP A 35 -1.27 -11.75 -13.78
C ASP A 35 -0.88 -11.51 -15.23
N LEU A 36 -1.62 -10.60 -15.89
CA LEU A 36 -1.30 -10.10 -17.21
C LEU A 36 -1.12 -8.60 -17.14
N THR A 37 0.10 -8.14 -17.37
CA THR A 37 0.41 -6.71 -17.46
C THR A 37 0.69 -6.32 -18.89
N THR A 38 -0.01 -5.30 -19.36
CA THR A 38 0.18 -4.69 -20.67
C THR A 38 0.52 -3.22 -20.47
N GLY A 39 1.55 -2.74 -21.15
CA GLY A 39 1.96 -1.34 -21.06
C GLY A 39 2.40 -0.78 -22.40
N ALA A 40 2.19 0.51 -22.56
CA ALA A 40 2.69 1.28 -23.69
C ALA A 40 3.19 2.64 -23.19
N HIS A 41 4.26 3.15 -23.78
CA HIS A 41 4.70 4.52 -23.55
C HIS A 41 5.15 5.17 -24.87
N ALA A 42 5.08 6.48 -24.89
CA ALA A 42 5.56 7.29 -26.00
C ALA A 42 6.24 8.55 -25.46
N LYS A 43 7.34 8.93 -26.06
CA LYS A 43 8.06 10.16 -25.75
C LYS A 43 8.32 10.93 -27.05
N ILE A 44 8.07 12.24 -27.02
CA ILE A 44 8.35 13.16 -28.11
C ILE A 44 9.25 14.27 -27.54
N ASP A 45 10.39 14.47 -28.13
CA ASP A 45 11.32 15.53 -27.77
C ASP A 45 11.46 16.50 -28.95
N LEU A 46 11.23 17.79 -28.69
CA LEU A 46 11.47 18.87 -29.61
C LEU A 46 12.60 19.76 -29.06
N THR A 47 13.70 19.84 -29.79
CA THR A 47 14.85 20.68 -29.41
C THR A 47 15.02 21.80 -30.42
N LEU A 48 15.00 23.02 -29.93
CA LEU A 48 15.24 24.25 -30.66
C LEU A 48 16.42 25.00 -30.01
N PRO A 49 17.09 25.94 -30.70
CA PRO A 49 18.12 26.73 -30.05
C PRO A 49 17.65 27.42 -28.76
N GLY A 50 18.25 27.02 -27.61
CA GLY A 50 17.88 27.54 -26.29
C GLY A 50 16.59 26.99 -25.69
N HIS A 51 15.86 26.11 -26.38
CA HIS A 51 14.55 25.59 -25.91
C HIS A 51 14.44 24.09 -26.11
N LYS A 52 13.90 23.38 -25.12
CA LYS A 52 13.58 21.95 -25.21
C LYS A 52 12.19 21.71 -24.66
N LEU A 53 11.36 20.99 -25.43
CA LEU A 53 10.06 20.49 -25.00
C LEU A 53 10.08 18.96 -25.02
N GLU A 54 9.59 18.37 -23.98
CA GLU A 54 9.52 16.92 -23.79
C GLU A 54 8.09 16.55 -23.42
N TRP A 55 7.49 15.68 -24.20
CA TRP A 55 6.16 15.15 -23.91
C TRP A 55 6.23 13.65 -23.74
N TYR A 56 5.92 13.17 -22.54
CA TYR A 56 5.94 11.76 -22.17
C TYR A 56 4.55 11.28 -21.81
N ASN A 57 4.18 10.11 -22.32
CA ASN A 57 2.91 9.46 -22.05
C ASN A 57 3.16 8.01 -21.68
N MET A 58 2.38 7.50 -20.74
CA MET A 58 2.44 6.11 -20.30
C MET A 58 1.03 5.59 -19.99
N TYR A 59 0.78 4.37 -20.42
CA TYR A 59 -0.39 3.61 -20.01
C TYR A 59 0.04 2.20 -19.60
N VAL A 60 -0.40 1.77 -18.42
CA VAL A 60 -0.18 0.40 -17.93
C VAL A 60 -1.51 -0.14 -17.43
N ARG A 61 -1.78 -1.39 -17.77
CA ARG A 61 -2.93 -2.14 -17.26
C ARG A 61 -2.49 -3.51 -16.80
N THR A 62 -2.87 -3.87 -15.57
CA THR A 62 -2.67 -5.19 -14.99
C THR A 62 -4.03 -5.83 -14.71
N ASN A 63 -4.23 -7.04 -15.22
CA ASN A 63 -5.38 -7.87 -14.87
C ASN A 63 -4.84 -9.03 -14.04
N SER A 64 -5.33 -9.13 -12.81
CA SER A 64 -4.98 -10.21 -11.89
C SER A 64 -6.21 -11.08 -11.66
N LYS A 65 -6.07 -12.38 -11.88
CA LYS A 65 -7.08 -13.38 -11.54
C LYS A 65 -6.47 -14.37 -10.59
N GLY A 66 -7.15 -14.64 -9.49
CA GLY A 66 -6.64 -15.53 -8.48
C GLY A 66 -7.71 -16.36 -7.83
N THR A 67 -7.31 -17.55 -7.39
CA THR A 67 -8.11 -18.40 -6.53
C THR A 67 -7.26 -18.82 -5.35
N ARG A 68 -7.82 -18.73 -4.15
CA ARG A 68 -7.22 -19.25 -2.92
C ARG A 68 -8.14 -20.29 -2.33
N TYR A 69 -7.60 -21.46 -2.05
CA TYR A 69 -8.19 -22.44 -1.18
C TYR A 69 -7.47 -22.43 0.16
N ASN A 70 -8.19 -22.33 1.25
CA ASN A 70 -7.66 -22.36 2.61
C ASN A 70 -8.40 -23.43 3.41
N ASN A 71 -7.68 -24.43 3.89
CA ASN A 71 -8.18 -25.38 4.87
C ASN A 71 -7.64 -24.96 6.24
N SER A 72 -8.53 -24.66 7.17
CA SER A 72 -8.21 -24.17 8.51
C SER A 72 -8.78 -25.11 9.55
N VAL A 73 -7.94 -25.56 10.48
CA VAL A 73 -8.33 -26.36 11.63
C VAL A 73 -8.17 -25.53 12.88
N ASN A 74 -9.28 -25.28 13.57
CA ASN A 74 -9.31 -24.55 14.84
C ASN A 74 -9.60 -25.52 15.98
N THR A 75 -8.71 -25.56 16.95
CA THR A 75 -8.76 -26.51 18.10
C THR A 75 -9.25 -25.87 19.40
N GLU A 76 -9.51 -24.56 19.41
CA GLU A 76 -9.83 -23.83 20.66
C GLU A 76 -11.31 -23.90 21.06
N TYR A 77 -12.22 -24.03 20.10
CA TYR A 77 -13.61 -23.66 20.33
C TYR A 77 -14.60 -24.75 20.71
N ILE A 78 -14.19 -25.98 20.65
CA ILE A 78 -15.11 -27.08 20.93
C ILE A 78 -14.44 -28.03 21.90
N GLY A 79 -15.01 -28.22 23.08
CA GLY A 79 -14.51 -29.03 24.21
C GLY A 79 -13.48 -30.10 23.87
N ALA A 80 -12.93 -30.78 24.85
CA ALA A 80 -11.75 -31.64 24.71
C ALA A 80 -11.83 -32.72 23.60
N ASP A 81 -13.03 -32.97 23.03
CA ASP A 81 -13.29 -34.11 22.14
C ASP A 81 -13.59 -33.73 20.67
N SER A 82 -13.53 -32.44 20.30
CA SER A 82 -13.83 -32.03 18.92
C SER A 82 -13.08 -30.76 18.50
N TYR A 83 -12.97 -30.54 17.20
CA TYR A 83 -12.42 -29.31 16.60
C TYR A 83 -13.24 -28.93 15.36
N THR A 84 -13.14 -27.66 14.94
CA THR A 84 -13.74 -27.21 13.67
C THR A 84 -12.71 -27.22 12.56
N GLN A 85 -13.14 -27.65 11.38
CA GLN A 85 -12.40 -27.53 10.16
C GLN A 85 -13.21 -26.66 9.20
N ASP A 86 -12.60 -25.53 8.79
CA ASP A 86 -13.18 -24.63 7.81
C ASP A 86 -12.44 -24.78 6.47
N ASP A 87 -13.20 -24.95 5.40
CA ASP A 87 -12.74 -24.92 4.03
C ASP A 87 -13.22 -23.61 3.39
N GLU A 88 -12.29 -22.72 3.08
CA GLU A 88 -12.57 -21.44 2.45
C GLU A 88 -12.07 -21.42 1.02
N VAL A 89 -12.91 -20.98 0.10
CA VAL A 89 -12.52 -20.65 -1.27
C VAL A 89 -12.71 -19.16 -1.49
N ARG A 90 -11.69 -18.55 -2.06
CA ARG A 90 -11.71 -17.17 -2.48
C ARG A 90 -11.42 -17.07 -3.97
N SER A 91 -12.26 -16.33 -4.68
CA SER A 91 -12.03 -15.93 -6.06
C SER A 91 -11.78 -14.42 -6.13
N LEU A 92 -10.78 -14.02 -6.87
CA LEU A 92 -10.37 -12.63 -7.04
C LEU A 92 -10.21 -12.33 -8.54
N SER A 93 -10.76 -11.20 -8.97
CA SER A 93 -10.49 -10.64 -10.29
C SER A 93 -10.29 -9.13 -10.12
N THR A 94 -9.04 -8.66 -10.21
CA THR A 94 -8.70 -7.24 -10.05
C THR A 94 -8.16 -6.70 -11.37
N THR A 95 -8.67 -5.55 -11.79
CA THR A 95 -8.11 -4.78 -12.90
C THR A 95 -7.55 -3.47 -12.36
N GLN A 96 -6.26 -3.25 -12.58
CA GLN A 96 -5.60 -1.98 -12.27
C GLN A 96 -5.14 -1.32 -13.56
N SER A 97 -5.33 -0.01 -13.70
CA SER A 97 -4.82 0.75 -14.84
C SER A 97 -4.28 2.10 -14.38
N ILE A 98 -3.18 2.52 -15.00
CA ILE A 98 -2.54 3.81 -14.77
C ILE A 98 -2.30 4.47 -16.12
N PHE A 99 -2.80 5.69 -16.27
CA PHE A 99 -2.43 6.60 -17.35
C PHE A 99 -1.68 7.78 -16.74
N ALA A 100 -0.56 8.15 -17.34
CA ALA A 100 0.19 9.35 -16.95
C ALA A 100 0.70 10.08 -18.19
N THR A 101 0.61 11.41 -18.16
CA THR A 101 1.19 12.30 -19.17
C THR A 101 1.96 13.41 -18.47
N ASN A 102 3.10 13.77 -19.03
CA ASN A 102 3.97 14.85 -18.53
C ASN A 102 4.46 15.67 -19.71
N LEU A 103 4.18 16.97 -19.69
CA LEU A 103 4.75 17.95 -20.60
C LEU A 103 5.75 18.79 -19.82
N LYS A 104 7.00 18.82 -20.30
CA LYS A 104 8.10 19.57 -19.70
C LYS A 104 8.70 20.53 -20.72
N GLY A 105 8.98 21.75 -20.28
CA GLY A 105 9.72 22.74 -21.04
C GLY A 105 11.01 23.14 -20.29
N THR A 106 12.12 23.28 -21.02
CA THR A 106 13.37 23.85 -20.51
C THR A 106 13.80 24.95 -21.46
N HIS A 107 14.05 26.14 -20.94
CA HIS A 107 14.34 27.36 -21.71
C HIS A 107 15.59 28.05 -21.15
N HIS A 108 16.66 28.06 -21.93
CA HIS A 108 17.87 28.85 -21.65
C HIS A 108 17.64 30.27 -22.20
N LEU A 109 17.16 31.18 -21.34
CA LEU A 109 16.82 32.53 -21.72
C LEU A 109 18.11 33.41 -21.90
N THR A 110 19.12 33.10 -21.13
CA THR A 110 20.48 33.62 -21.28
C THR A 110 21.50 32.50 -21.06
N LYS A 111 22.79 32.80 -21.13
CA LYS A 111 23.85 31.84 -20.82
C LYS A 111 23.74 31.31 -19.39
N ASP A 112 23.33 32.19 -18.49
CA ASP A 112 23.35 31.92 -17.04
C ASP A 112 21.93 31.72 -16.45
N PHE A 113 20.87 31.99 -17.21
CA PHE A 113 19.51 31.93 -16.72
C PHE A 113 18.65 30.89 -17.46
N THR A 114 18.18 29.91 -16.72
CA THR A 114 17.32 28.82 -17.22
C THR A 114 16.01 28.81 -16.48
N VAL A 115 14.94 28.61 -17.23
CA VAL A 115 13.59 28.36 -16.72
C VAL A 115 13.17 26.94 -17.13
N ASP A 116 12.76 26.12 -16.21
CA ASP A 116 12.13 24.85 -16.49
C ASP A 116 10.76 24.76 -15.83
N TRP A 117 9.82 24.16 -16.54
CA TRP A 117 8.49 23.91 -16.03
C TRP A 117 7.99 22.52 -16.45
N SER A 118 7.06 21.98 -15.69
CA SER A 118 6.35 20.76 -16.08
C SER A 118 4.89 20.77 -15.62
N GLY A 119 4.03 20.20 -16.46
CA GLY A 119 2.65 19.88 -16.15
C GLY A 119 2.44 18.38 -16.20
N VAL A 120 1.91 17.80 -15.13
CA VAL A 120 1.69 16.37 -14.99
C VAL A 120 0.21 16.12 -14.78
N PHE A 121 -0.32 15.15 -15.50
CA PHE A 121 -1.63 14.56 -15.22
C PHE A 121 -1.48 13.06 -15.10
N SER A 122 -2.08 12.47 -14.07
CA SER A 122 -2.19 11.01 -13.97
C SER A 122 -3.55 10.58 -13.44
N GLN A 123 -3.97 9.41 -13.88
CA GLN A 123 -5.17 8.73 -13.41
C GLN A 123 -4.87 7.27 -13.17
N ALA A 124 -5.15 6.81 -11.94
CA ALA A 124 -5.10 5.40 -11.57
C ALA A 124 -6.52 4.91 -11.28
N LYS A 125 -6.84 3.70 -11.71
CA LYS A 125 -8.10 3.02 -11.42
C LYS A 125 -7.81 1.60 -10.95
N GLU A 126 -8.58 1.16 -9.98
CA GLU A 126 -8.62 -0.23 -9.52
C GLU A 126 -10.07 -0.67 -9.44
N GLU A 127 -10.35 -1.82 -10.00
CA GLU A 127 -11.68 -2.42 -10.05
C GLU A 127 -11.57 -3.88 -9.59
N ASP A 128 -12.27 -4.21 -8.52
CA ASP A 128 -12.59 -5.57 -8.09
C ASP A 128 -14.08 -5.79 -8.40
N PRO A 129 -14.43 -6.30 -9.56
CA PRO A 129 -15.83 -6.38 -9.98
C PRO A 129 -16.64 -7.40 -9.21
N ASP A 130 -15.98 -8.41 -8.64
CA ASP A 130 -16.59 -9.44 -7.83
C ASP A 130 -15.53 -10.31 -7.13
N ARG A 131 -15.27 -10.02 -5.88
CA ARG A 131 -14.41 -10.86 -5.04
C ARG A 131 -15.30 -11.74 -4.17
N THR A 132 -15.24 -13.03 -4.37
CA THR A 132 -16.10 -14.00 -3.69
C THR A 132 -15.33 -14.77 -2.62
N TYR A 133 -15.96 -14.93 -1.47
CA TYR A 133 -15.51 -15.77 -0.36
C TYR A 133 -16.61 -16.73 -0.02
N VAL A 134 -16.29 -18.02 0.08
CA VAL A 134 -17.24 -19.04 0.53
C VAL A 134 -16.57 -19.90 1.58
N THR A 135 -17.20 -20.05 2.73
CA THR A 135 -16.69 -20.87 3.83
C THR A 135 -17.67 -22.00 4.12
N LEU A 136 -17.13 -23.20 4.13
CA LEU A 136 -17.79 -24.42 4.58
C LEU A 136 -17.16 -24.84 5.89
N THR A 137 -17.96 -25.36 6.82
CA THR A 137 -17.45 -25.80 8.12
C THR A 137 -17.84 -27.23 8.40
N ASN A 138 -16.95 -27.95 9.06
CA ASN A 138 -17.19 -29.28 9.58
C ASN A 138 -16.72 -29.35 11.04
N THR A 139 -17.47 -30.05 11.86
CA THR A 139 -17.08 -30.39 13.23
C THR A 139 -16.55 -31.81 13.25
N VAL A 140 -15.28 -31.97 13.60
CA VAL A 140 -14.60 -33.26 13.58
C VAL A 140 -14.38 -33.72 15.00
N SER A 141 -14.76 -34.98 15.31
CA SER A 141 -14.47 -35.60 16.61
C SER A 141 -12.99 -35.95 16.74
N ARG A 142 -12.41 -35.69 17.91
CA ARG A 142 -11.03 -36.11 18.25
C ARG A 142 -10.92 -37.59 18.60
N LYS A 143 -12.03 -38.23 18.99
CA LYS A 143 -12.05 -39.64 19.30
C LYS A 143 -12.26 -40.43 18.01
N ALA A 144 -11.30 -41.26 17.67
CA ALA A 144 -11.54 -42.31 16.68
C ALA A 144 -12.68 -43.23 17.18
N GLU A 145 -13.47 -43.75 16.25
CA GLU A 145 -14.55 -44.69 16.58
C GLU A 145 -14.06 -45.92 17.40
N ASN A 146 -12.77 -46.15 17.41
CA ASN A 146 -12.11 -47.26 18.13
C ASN A 146 -11.32 -46.84 19.38
N GLY A 147 -11.58 -45.66 19.95
CA GLY A 147 -10.99 -45.23 21.23
C GLY A 147 -9.55 -44.73 21.19
N GLY A 148 -8.94 -44.58 20.02
CA GLY A 148 -7.62 -43.95 19.85
C GLY A 148 -7.74 -42.44 19.64
N ASP A 149 -6.65 -41.71 19.90
CA ASP A 149 -6.58 -40.29 19.58
C ASP A 149 -6.59 -40.07 18.07
N ALA A 150 -7.68 -39.56 17.53
CA ALA A 150 -7.83 -39.21 16.12
C ALA A 150 -6.83 -38.12 15.64
N VAL A 151 -6.12 -37.48 16.59
CA VAL A 151 -5.19 -36.35 16.30
C VAL A 151 -3.77 -36.82 16.00
N SER A 152 -3.42 -38.11 16.24
CA SER A 152 -2.02 -38.57 16.10
C SER A 152 -1.59 -38.89 14.68
N GLY A 153 -2.46 -38.90 13.71
CA GLY A 153 -2.12 -39.35 12.35
C GLY A 153 -2.15 -38.27 11.30
N SER A 154 -3.10 -37.52 11.10
CA SER A 154 -3.13 -36.43 10.13
C SER A 154 -4.45 -35.68 10.22
N ILE A 155 -4.42 -34.55 10.85
CA ILE A 155 -5.46 -33.54 10.76
C ILE A 155 -5.83 -33.26 9.29
N TRP A 156 -4.96 -33.67 8.34
CA TRP A 156 -5.06 -33.43 6.90
C TRP A 156 -5.58 -34.60 6.06
N GLU A 157 -5.39 -35.80 6.53
CA GLU A 157 -5.76 -37.04 5.80
C GLU A 157 -6.95 -37.77 6.39
N GLY A 158 -7.45 -37.29 7.55
CA GLY A 158 -8.67 -37.86 8.10
C GLY A 158 -9.81 -37.77 7.09
N ASP A 159 -10.52 -38.86 6.89
CA ASP A 159 -11.72 -38.92 6.07
C ASP A 159 -12.62 -37.73 6.40
N LYS A 160 -12.56 -36.72 5.55
CA LYS A 160 -13.56 -35.65 5.59
C LYS A 160 -14.90 -36.32 5.45
N ASN A 161 -15.61 -36.46 6.51
CA ASN A 161 -16.98 -36.93 6.44
C ASN A 161 -17.83 -35.83 5.79
N ILE A 162 -17.73 -35.75 4.49
CA ILE A 162 -18.28 -34.68 3.62
C ILE A 162 -19.76 -34.55 3.80
N THR A 163 -20.41 -35.65 4.15
CA THR A 163 -21.84 -35.66 4.49
C THR A 163 -22.20 -34.81 5.73
N LYS A 164 -21.19 -34.37 6.51
CA LYS A 164 -21.35 -33.49 7.67
C LYS A 164 -20.90 -32.05 7.43
N THR A 165 -20.32 -31.76 6.27
CA THR A 165 -19.89 -30.41 5.96
C THR A 165 -21.10 -29.51 5.71
N LEU A 166 -21.09 -28.35 6.38
CA LEU A 166 -22.19 -27.38 6.34
C LEU A 166 -21.74 -26.10 5.69
N PRO A 167 -22.54 -25.45 4.86
CA PRO A 167 -22.28 -24.10 4.42
C PRO A 167 -22.36 -23.14 5.63
N LYS A 168 -21.29 -22.36 5.87
CA LYS A 168 -21.20 -21.38 6.96
C LYS A 168 -21.62 -20.00 6.49
N SER A 169 -20.94 -19.48 5.47
CA SER A 169 -21.23 -18.15 4.92
C SER A 169 -20.60 -18.00 3.55
N ALA A 170 -21.16 -17.07 2.79
CA ALA A 170 -20.52 -16.54 1.61
C ALA A 170 -20.50 -15.01 1.68
N GLU A 171 -19.49 -14.40 1.09
CA GLU A 171 -19.38 -12.95 0.98
C GLU A 171 -19.00 -12.58 -0.45
N ARG A 172 -19.65 -11.54 -0.98
CA ARG A 172 -19.28 -10.92 -2.26
C ARG A 172 -18.88 -9.47 -2.02
N ARG A 173 -17.70 -9.10 -2.50
CA ARG A 173 -17.14 -7.76 -2.39
C ARG A 173 -16.95 -7.14 -3.77
N PHE A 174 -17.30 -5.88 -3.87
CA PHE A 174 -17.15 -5.07 -5.07
C PHE A 174 -16.37 -3.81 -4.67
N GLN A 175 -15.29 -3.53 -5.37
CA GLN A 175 -14.50 -2.32 -5.11
C GLN A 175 -14.22 -1.57 -6.40
N HIS A 176 -14.36 -0.26 -6.33
CA HIS A 176 -14.01 0.66 -7.39
C HIS A 176 -13.26 1.85 -6.80
N ASN A 177 -11.99 1.98 -7.15
CA ASN A 177 -11.11 3.02 -6.66
C ASN A 177 -10.57 3.82 -7.85
N LYS A 178 -10.64 5.15 -7.77
CA LYS A 178 -10.14 6.06 -8.79
C LYS A 178 -9.37 7.19 -8.15
N ASP A 179 -8.10 7.33 -8.53
CA ASP A 179 -7.24 8.46 -8.21
C ASP A 179 -7.03 9.33 -9.45
N THR A 180 -7.10 10.63 -9.29
CA THR A 180 -6.75 11.61 -10.32
C THR A 180 -5.80 12.63 -9.71
N ASP A 181 -4.69 12.91 -10.39
CA ASP A 181 -3.62 13.77 -9.90
C ASP A 181 -3.22 14.78 -10.99
N TRP A 182 -3.18 16.05 -10.61
CA TRP A 182 -2.69 17.17 -11.40
C TRP A 182 -1.55 17.84 -10.66
N ALA A 183 -0.43 18.04 -11.32
CA ALA A 183 0.69 18.77 -10.74
C ALA A 183 1.32 19.73 -11.74
N GLY A 184 1.68 20.91 -11.27
CA GLY A 184 2.44 21.91 -12.02
C GLY A 184 3.68 22.33 -11.24
N TYR A 185 4.78 22.50 -11.94
CA TYR A 185 6.08 22.89 -11.38
C TYR A 185 6.67 23.98 -12.24
N ILE A 186 7.31 24.94 -11.61
CA ILE A 186 8.15 25.94 -12.27
C ILE A 186 9.41 26.16 -11.46
N ASN A 187 10.56 26.19 -12.14
CA ASN A 187 11.87 26.38 -11.54
C ASN A 187 12.67 27.40 -12.33
N PHE A 188 13.43 28.20 -11.61
CA PHE A 188 14.36 29.18 -12.11
C PHE A 188 15.75 28.82 -11.63
N SER A 189 16.72 28.84 -12.52
CA SER A 189 18.12 28.58 -12.21
C SER A 189 18.97 29.72 -12.75
N TYR A 190 19.89 30.25 -11.92
CA TYR A 190 20.78 31.32 -12.29
C TYR A 190 22.22 31.00 -11.85
N ASP A 191 23.13 30.97 -12.82
CA ASP A 191 24.53 30.70 -12.60
C ASP A 191 25.30 32.02 -12.42
N THR A 192 26.11 32.10 -11.38
CA THR A 192 27.01 33.24 -11.12
C THR A 192 28.42 32.76 -10.85
N HIS A 193 29.38 33.51 -11.36
CA HIS A 193 30.79 33.22 -11.18
C HIS A 193 31.42 34.37 -10.36
N PHE A 194 31.97 34.04 -9.20
CA PHE A 194 32.67 35.00 -8.36
C PHE A 194 34.16 34.96 -8.61
N ALA A 195 34.85 36.06 -8.31
CA ALA A 195 36.32 36.08 -8.28
C ALA A 195 36.84 34.94 -7.37
N ASN A 196 37.98 34.34 -7.69
CA ASN A 196 38.60 33.24 -6.96
C ASN A 196 37.99 31.84 -7.18
N SER A 197 37.52 31.52 -8.37
CA SER A 197 37.08 30.17 -8.75
C SER A 197 35.87 29.62 -7.93
N VAL A 198 35.01 30.51 -7.43
CA VAL A 198 33.78 30.11 -6.78
C VAL A 198 32.62 30.28 -7.77
N GLU A 199 31.94 29.18 -8.04
CA GLU A 199 30.71 29.14 -8.82
C GLU A 199 29.52 29.06 -7.89
N ALA A 200 28.45 29.83 -8.16
CA ALA A 200 27.21 29.74 -7.42
C ALA A 200 26.04 29.51 -8.36
N LEU A 201 25.30 28.45 -8.11
CA LEU A 201 24.03 28.14 -8.77
C LEU A 201 22.87 28.44 -7.81
N TRP A 202 22.08 29.45 -8.15
CA TRP A 202 20.89 29.85 -7.43
C TRP A 202 19.68 29.16 -8.05
N LYS A 203 18.81 28.56 -7.22
CA LYS A 203 17.55 27.97 -7.68
C LYS A 203 16.40 28.45 -6.83
N ALA A 204 15.28 28.75 -7.48
CA ALA A 204 14.01 29.00 -6.81
C ALA A 204 12.90 28.35 -7.63
N GLY A 205 11.86 27.93 -6.98
CA GLY A 205 10.75 27.32 -7.71
C GLY A 205 9.49 27.19 -6.86
N ALA A 206 8.42 26.85 -7.54
CA ALA A 206 7.13 26.60 -6.94
C ALA A 206 6.48 25.35 -7.55
N GLN A 207 5.61 24.74 -6.76
CA GLN A 207 4.77 23.65 -7.21
C GLN A 207 3.33 23.82 -6.69
N TYR A 208 2.39 23.28 -7.45
CA TYR A 208 1.05 23.03 -7.00
C TYR A 208 0.60 21.66 -7.45
N ARG A 209 0.01 20.89 -6.52
CA ARG A 209 -0.52 19.56 -6.78
C ARG A 209 -1.94 19.47 -6.23
N ARG A 210 -2.84 18.89 -7.02
CA ARG A 210 -4.20 18.53 -6.62
C ARG A 210 -4.40 17.05 -6.90
N LYS A 211 -4.70 16.30 -5.85
CA LYS A 211 -5.04 14.88 -5.92
C LYS A 211 -6.48 14.67 -5.46
N GLU A 212 -7.22 13.85 -6.18
CA GLU A 212 -8.58 13.44 -5.84
C GLU A 212 -8.66 11.92 -5.82
N ARG A 213 -9.35 11.39 -4.84
CA ARG A 213 -9.68 9.96 -4.73
C ARG A 213 -11.16 9.77 -4.57
N SER A 214 -11.73 8.83 -5.32
CA SER A 214 -13.07 8.31 -5.13
C SER A 214 -12.96 6.82 -4.83
N ASN A 215 -13.42 6.39 -3.68
CA ASN A 215 -13.44 4.99 -3.28
C ASN A 215 -14.88 4.53 -3.06
N ARG A 216 -15.26 3.42 -3.71
CA ARG A 216 -16.56 2.76 -3.57
C ARG A 216 -16.30 1.31 -3.22
N TYR A 217 -16.89 0.87 -2.13
CA TYR A 217 -16.72 -0.48 -1.62
C TYR A 217 -18.05 -1.01 -1.10
N TYR A 218 -18.43 -2.17 -1.57
CA TYR A 218 -19.66 -2.85 -1.21
C TYR A 218 -19.37 -4.28 -0.83
N SER A 219 -19.90 -4.73 0.29
CA SER A 219 -19.80 -6.11 0.77
C SER A 219 -21.18 -6.64 1.12
N TYR A 220 -21.51 -7.80 0.61
CA TYR A 220 -22.77 -8.49 0.83
C TYR A 220 -22.47 -9.85 1.45
N ILE A 221 -23.13 -10.13 2.59
CA ILE A 221 -23.01 -11.41 3.30
C ILE A 221 -24.22 -12.27 2.99
N PHE A 222 -23.95 -13.50 2.64
CA PHE A 222 -24.93 -14.53 2.36
C PHE A 222 -24.79 -15.62 3.39
N ASN A 223 -25.93 -16.12 3.89
CA ASN A 223 -25.98 -17.30 4.70
C ASN A 223 -26.75 -18.40 3.96
N PRO A 224 -26.54 -19.68 4.29
CA PRO A 224 -27.35 -20.73 3.73
C PRO A 224 -28.81 -20.49 4.07
N ALA A 225 -29.69 -20.72 3.10
CA ALA A 225 -31.14 -20.60 3.29
C ALA A 225 -31.64 -21.61 4.34
N ASP A 226 -31.05 -22.80 4.36
CA ASP A 226 -31.24 -23.83 5.35
C ASP A 226 -29.87 -24.30 5.88
N ILE A 227 -29.67 -24.22 7.19
CA ILE A 227 -28.43 -24.66 7.86
C ILE A 227 -28.26 -26.19 7.84
N SER A 228 -29.31 -26.93 7.54
CA SER A 228 -29.26 -28.38 7.43
C SER A 228 -28.82 -28.89 6.07
N GLN A 229 -28.59 -27.98 5.10
CA GLN A 229 -28.05 -28.35 3.79
C GLN A 229 -26.76 -29.13 3.96
N ARG A 230 -26.62 -30.22 3.24
CA ARG A 230 -25.44 -31.06 3.21
C ARG A 230 -24.85 -31.05 1.81
N LEU A 231 -23.53 -31.09 1.74
CA LEU A 231 -22.84 -31.27 0.48
C LEU A 231 -22.60 -32.75 0.25
N ASP A 232 -23.11 -33.26 -0.85
CA ASP A 232 -22.92 -34.65 -1.28
C ASP A 232 -21.68 -34.70 -2.20
N GLY A 233 -20.50 -35.03 -1.66
CA GLY A 233 -19.31 -35.25 -2.49
C GLY A 233 -18.08 -34.41 -2.12
N ASN A 234 -16.99 -34.67 -2.83
CA ASN A 234 -15.62 -34.22 -2.54
C ASN A 234 -15.28 -32.91 -3.27
N GLY A 235 -16.04 -31.85 -3.21
CA GLY A 235 -15.62 -30.74 -4.02
C GLY A 235 -16.08 -29.37 -3.56
N ILE A 236 -15.13 -28.50 -3.65
CA ILE A 236 -15.30 -27.07 -3.70
C ILE A 236 -16.34 -26.67 -4.78
N ASP A 237 -16.47 -27.47 -5.83
CA ASP A 237 -17.35 -27.23 -6.98
C ASP A 237 -18.85 -27.27 -6.64
N GLN A 238 -19.20 -27.71 -5.45
CA GLN A 238 -20.60 -27.83 -5.01
C GLN A 238 -21.21 -26.55 -4.43
N TYR A 239 -20.46 -25.45 -4.37
CA TYR A 239 -21.03 -24.15 -3.95
C TYR A 239 -22.23 -23.71 -4.77
N ALA A 240 -22.26 -24.09 -6.04
CA ALA A 240 -23.36 -23.79 -6.94
C ALA A 240 -24.69 -24.48 -6.53
N ASN A 241 -24.61 -25.52 -5.71
CA ASN A 241 -25.75 -26.31 -5.26
C ASN A 241 -26.31 -25.86 -3.90
N ILE A 242 -25.73 -24.80 -3.31
CA ILE A 242 -26.19 -24.27 -2.03
C ILE A 242 -27.16 -23.11 -2.27
N ASP A 243 -28.32 -23.19 -1.65
CA ASP A 243 -29.26 -22.09 -1.63
C ASP A 243 -28.83 -21.04 -0.61
N TRP A 244 -28.50 -19.87 -1.10
CA TRP A 244 -28.01 -18.74 -0.31
C TRP A 244 -29.08 -17.65 -0.17
N VAL A 245 -29.15 -17.05 1.02
CA VAL A 245 -29.97 -15.86 1.29
C VAL A 245 -29.08 -14.70 1.69
N CYS A 246 -29.22 -13.58 1.00
CA CYS A 246 -28.52 -12.35 1.36
C CYS A 246 -29.07 -11.81 2.68
N LYS A 247 -28.24 -11.78 3.73
CA LYS A 247 -28.62 -11.24 5.04
C LYS A 247 -28.49 -9.73 5.13
N THR A 248 -27.68 -9.16 4.28
CA THR A 248 -27.42 -7.71 4.26
C THR A 248 -27.90 -7.14 2.93
N PRO A 249 -29.20 -6.78 2.81
CA PRO A 249 -29.72 -6.13 1.61
C PRO A 249 -29.03 -4.78 1.34
N TYR A 250 -28.33 -4.24 2.34
CA TYR A 250 -27.48 -3.06 2.23
C TYR A 250 -26.03 -3.45 2.55
N SER A 251 -25.09 -2.93 1.77
CA SER A 251 -23.65 -3.15 1.99
C SER A 251 -23.23 -2.79 3.42
N GLN A 252 -22.57 -3.71 4.11
CA GLN A 252 -22.06 -3.47 5.46
C GLN A 252 -20.81 -2.57 5.48
N ALA A 253 -20.05 -2.54 4.41
CA ALA A 253 -18.79 -1.79 4.34
C ALA A 253 -18.96 -0.40 3.73
N SER A 254 -20.14 0.19 3.87
CA SER A 254 -20.44 1.55 3.40
C SER A 254 -19.46 2.63 3.89
N GLN A 255 -18.77 2.37 4.98
CA GLN A 255 -17.76 3.27 5.58
C GLN A 255 -16.52 3.49 4.69
N LEU A 256 -16.25 2.60 3.74
CA LEU A 256 -15.23 2.79 2.72
C LEU A 256 -15.73 3.53 1.48
N ASN A 257 -16.97 4.04 1.51
CA ASN A 257 -17.51 4.90 0.46
C ASN A 257 -17.21 6.36 0.78
N TYR A 258 -16.14 6.88 0.18
CA TYR A 258 -15.67 8.24 0.42
C TYR A 258 -15.08 8.88 -0.83
N ASP A 259 -15.10 10.20 -0.84
CA ASP A 259 -14.34 11.04 -1.74
C ASP A 259 -13.30 11.83 -0.93
N SER A 260 -12.09 11.98 -1.47
CA SER A 260 -11.02 12.75 -0.82
C SER A 260 -10.33 13.66 -1.81
N LYS A 261 -9.86 14.80 -1.30
CA LYS A 261 -9.08 15.79 -2.05
C LYS A 261 -7.86 16.21 -1.24
N GLU A 262 -6.75 16.37 -1.94
CA GLU A 262 -5.52 16.92 -1.38
C GLU A 262 -5.02 18.04 -2.27
N HIS A 263 -4.67 19.15 -1.66
CA HIS A 263 -4.03 20.29 -2.29
C HIS A 263 -2.69 20.53 -1.62
N ILE A 264 -1.62 20.58 -2.39
CA ILE A 264 -0.28 20.89 -1.92
C ILE A 264 0.27 22.04 -2.73
N GLY A 265 0.50 23.18 -2.07
CA GLY A 265 1.24 24.29 -2.63
C GLY A 265 2.60 24.41 -1.96
N GLY A 266 3.66 24.60 -2.71
CA GLY A 266 5.00 24.74 -2.12
C GLY A 266 5.90 25.65 -2.95
N ALA A 267 6.82 26.32 -2.24
CA ALA A 267 7.87 27.10 -2.86
C ALA A 267 9.20 26.83 -2.17
N TYR A 268 10.30 26.98 -2.90
CA TYR A 268 11.64 26.78 -2.39
C TYR A 268 12.63 27.78 -2.97
N ALA A 269 13.70 27.99 -2.22
CA ALA A 269 14.91 28.64 -2.70
C ALA A 269 16.13 27.88 -2.20
N MET A 270 17.16 27.77 -3.02
CA MET A 270 18.42 27.11 -2.67
C MET A 270 19.60 27.73 -3.40
N VAL A 271 20.77 27.52 -2.83
CA VAL A 271 22.06 27.88 -3.43
C VAL A 271 23.00 26.68 -3.38
N THR A 272 23.73 26.48 -4.47
CA THR A 272 24.88 25.58 -4.54
C THR A 272 26.11 26.41 -4.77
N LEU A 273 27.07 26.38 -3.83
CA LEU A 273 28.38 27.02 -3.96
C LEU A 273 29.42 25.94 -4.24
N LYS A 274 30.20 26.10 -5.31
CA LYS A 274 31.27 25.17 -5.67
C LYS A 274 32.61 25.91 -5.69
N SER A 275 33.61 25.26 -5.12
CA SER A 275 35.00 25.71 -5.14
C SER A 275 35.95 24.52 -5.30
N GLU A 276 37.26 24.80 -5.46
CA GLU A 276 38.25 23.72 -5.53
C GLU A 276 38.32 22.86 -4.26
N VAL A 277 37.98 23.44 -3.11
CA VAL A 277 38.04 22.75 -1.81
C VAL A 277 36.73 22.07 -1.38
N GLY A 278 35.67 22.28 -2.13
CA GLY A 278 34.41 21.63 -1.79
C GLY A 278 33.15 22.26 -2.38
N GLU A 279 32.02 21.77 -1.93
CA GLU A 279 30.69 22.17 -2.37
C GLU A 279 29.78 22.37 -1.16
N LEU A 280 29.01 23.45 -1.14
CA LEU A 280 27.95 23.72 -0.17
C LEU A 280 26.64 23.81 -0.91
N ASN A 281 25.65 23.03 -0.50
CA ASN A 281 24.26 23.18 -0.91
C ASN A 281 23.44 23.60 0.32
N ALA A 282 22.65 24.66 0.20
CA ALA A 282 21.73 25.09 1.24
C ALA A 282 20.40 25.49 0.63
N GLY A 283 19.31 25.07 1.24
CA GLY A 283 17.98 25.34 0.73
C GLY A 283 16.92 25.35 1.81
N PHE A 284 15.83 25.98 1.48
CA PHE A 284 14.64 26.04 2.33
C PHE A 284 13.41 25.89 1.45
N ARG A 285 12.48 25.05 1.89
CA ARG A 285 11.19 24.81 1.24
C ARG A 285 10.07 25.00 2.25
N ALA A 286 9.02 25.71 1.85
CA ALA A 286 7.76 25.80 2.58
C ALA A 286 6.66 25.13 1.78
N GLU A 287 5.86 24.30 2.45
CA GLU A 287 4.70 23.62 1.84
C GLU A 287 3.46 23.85 2.68
N HIS A 288 2.35 24.15 2.03
CA HIS A 288 1.01 24.13 2.60
C HIS A 288 0.26 22.91 2.06
N THR A 289 -0.29 22.12 2.96
CA THR A 289 -1.10 20.94 2.64
C THR A 289 -2.50 21.13 3.19
N ASN A 290 -3.50 20.86 2.34
CA ASN A 290 -4.90 20.73 2.75
C ASN A 290 -5.42 19.39 2.26
N GLN A 291 -5.88 18.54 3.19
CA GLN A 291 -6.48 17.24 2.94
C GLN A 291 -7.91 17.23 3.47
N ILE A 292 -8.86 16.88 2.60
CA ILE A 292 -10.29 16.82 2.92
C ILE A 292 -10.83 15.46 2.52
N TYR A 293 -11.64 14.84 3.35
CA TYR A 293 -12.44 13.68 2.98
C TYR A 293 -13.92 13.92 3.26
N THR A 294 -14.77 13.29 2.46
CA THR A 294 -16.21 13.27 2.62
C THR A 294 -16.70 11.83 2.56
N MET A 295 -17.30 11.36 3.66
CA MET A 295 -17.93 10.05 3.74
C MET A 295 -19.28 10.10 3.05
N LEU A 296 -19.57 9.17 2.16
CA LEU A 296 -20.91 9.05 1.54
C LEU A 296 -21.93 8.43 2.51
N GLN A 297 -21.45 7.55 3.38
CA GLN A 297 -22.22 6.98 4.46
C GLN A 297 -21.37 7.02 5.74
N HIS A 298 -21.93 7.40 6.85
CA HIS A 298 -21.21 7.55 8.12
C HIS A 298 -22.02 7.00 9.29
N PHE A 299 -21.35 6.56 10.32
CA PHE A 299 -21.99 6.22 11.59
C PHE A 299 -22.38 7.46 12.37
N ARG A 300 -23.41 7.33 13.21
CA ARG A 300 -23.98 8.43 14.02
C ARG A 300 -22.95 9.23 14.82
N ASN A 301 -21.81 8.63 15.18
CA ASN A 301 -20.78 9.24 16.03
C ASN A 301 -19.50 9.62 15.27
N MET A 302 -19.47 9.52 13.94
CA MET A 302 -18.32 9.87 13.12
C MET A 302 -18.69 11.04 12.21
N GLY A 303 -17.82 12.04 12.12
CA GLY A 303 -18.03 13.18 11.22
C GLY A 303 -18.08 12.75 9.75
N GLN A 304 -19.06 13.29 9.02
CA GLN A 304 -19.17 13.02 7.59
C GLN A 304 -18.02 13.62 6.79
N VAL A 305 -17.50 14.74 7.25
CA VAL A 305 -16.40 15.47 6.59
C VAL A 305 -15.27 15.65 7.60
N GLY A 306 -14.05 15.42 7.17
CA GLY A 306 -12.86 15.76 7.93
C GLY A 306 -11.88 16.55 7.07
N GLU A 307 -11.18 17.48 7.72
CA GLU A 307 -10.19 18.34 7.07
C GLU A 307 -8.96 18.49 7.95
N GLN A 308 -7.80 18.47 7.30
CA GLN A 308 -6.51 18.80 7.90
C GLN A 308 -5.80 19.83 7.01
N SER A 309 -5.40 20.96 7.60
CA SER A 309 -4.68 22.03 6.92
C SER A 309 -3.46 22.44 7.74
N TYR A 310 -2.27 22.49 7.12
CA TYR A 310 -1.03 22.75 7.84
C TYR A 310 0.10 23.23 6.93
N TRP A 311 1.08 23.90 7.56
CA TRP A 311 2.33 24.31 6.95
C TRP A 311 3.49 23.45 7.43
N ASP A 312 4.39 23.11 6.51
CA ASP A 312 5.67 22.46 6.80
C ASP A 312 6.84 23.28 6.24
N TYR A 313 7.87 23.39 7.07
CA TYR A 313 9.12 24.07 6.76
C TYR A 313 10.24 23.06 6.73
N LEU A 314 10.89 22.95 5.57
CA LEU A 314 11.80 21.89 5.20
C LEU A 314 13.17 22.48 4.85
N PRO A 315 14.00 22.81 5.85
CA PRO A 315 15.37 23.22 5.62
C PRO A 315 16.23 22.04 5.16
N SER A 316 17.23 22.32 4.34
CA SER A 316 18.25 21.37 3.92
C SER A 316 19.58 22.05 3.77
N ALA A 317 20.66 21.37 4.19
CA ALA A 317 22.03 21.80 3.99
C ALA A 317 22.93 20.59 3.78
N SER A 318 23.84 20.65 2.83
CA SER A 318 24.89 19.64 2.67
C SER A 318 26.20 20.28 2.32
N ILE A 319 27.28 19.79 2.93
CA ILE A 319 28.65 20.24 2.74
C ILE A 319 29.43 19.02 2.26
N LYS A 320 30.14 19.18 1.15
CA LYS A 320 31.20 18.28 0.71
C LYS A 320 32.52 19.04 0.85
N TRP A 321 33.35 18.57 1.72
CA TRP A 321 34.73 19.10 1.87
C TRP A 321 35.72 18.12 1.26
N THR A 322 36.63 18.63 0.44
CA THR A 322 37.67 17.86 -0.27
C THR A 322 39.06 18.30 0.24
N PRO A 323 39.46 17.82 1.45
CA PRO A 323 40.73 18.22 2.04
C PRO A 323 41.94 17.83 1.19
N THR A 324 41.83 16.77 0.42
CA THR A 324 42.84 16.34 -0.55
C THR A 324 42.15 15.77 -1.78
N ARG A 325 42.89 15.67 -2.91
CA ARG A 325 42.36 15.07 -4.15
C ARG A 325 41.91 13.60 -4.00
N LYS A 326 42.24 12.97 -2.88
CA LYS A 326 41.93 11.56 -2.58
C LYS A 326 40.91 11.38 -1.44
N MET A 327 40.37 12.44 -0.89
CA MET A 327 39.55 12.37 0.28
C MET A 327 38.36 13.33 0.20
N ASN A 328 37.16 12.87 0.56
CA ASN A 328 35.97 13.70 0.76
C ASN A 328 35.40 13.46 2.15
N VAL A 329 34.88 14.50 2.75
CA VAL A 329 34.03 14.47 3.93
C VAL A 329 32.72 15.11 3.56
N ARG A 330 31.60 14.39 3.79
CA ARG A 330 30.26 14.89 3.52
C ARG A 330 29.47 14.95 4.82
N LEU A 331 28.83 16.08 5.02
CA LEU A 331 27.84 16.24 6.09
C LEU A 331 26.56 16.75 5.46
N SER A 332 25.45 16.15 5.76
CA SER A 332 24.15 16.61 5.30
C SER A 332 23.13 16.62 6.43
N TYR A 333 22.24 17.60 6.37
CA TYR A 333 21.05 17.70 7.17
C TYR A 333 19.87 18.05 6.27
N TYR A 334 18.77 17.36 6.43
CA TYR A 334 17.51 17.75 5.81
C TYR A 334 16.30 17.28 6.61
N ARG A 335 15.26 18.10 6.58
CA ARG A 335 13.96 17.74 7.11
C ARG A 335 13.06 17.26 5.98
N SER A 336 12.41 16.13 6.19
CA SER A 336 11.38 15.57 5.31
C SER A 336 10.07 15.37 6.06
N ILE A 337 9.01 15.12 5.31
CA ILE A 337 7.68 14.82 5.85
C ILE A 337 7.10 13.60 5.18
N ASN A 338 6.36 12.80 5.96
CA ASN A 338 5.50 11.74 5.45
C ASN A 338 4.05 12.06 5.83
N ARG A 339 3.21 12.27 4.83
CA ARG A 339 1.79 12.57 5.00
C ARG A 339 0.99 11.29 5.08
N PRO A 340 -0.02 11.21 5.97
CA PRO A 340 -0.93 10.09 5.96
C PRO A 340 -1.69 10.02 4.63
N GLY A 341 -1.88 8.81 4.14
CA GLY A 341 -2.70 8.55 2.95
C GLY A 341 -4.19 8.75 3.24
N PHE A 342 -5.00 8.93 2.20
CA PHE A 342 -6.45 9.09 2.35
C PHE A 342 -7.09 7.92 3.09
N TYR A 343 -6.65 6.70 2.80
CA TYR A 343 -7.14 5.50 3.45
C TYR A 343 -6.87 5.49 4.96
N GLU A 344 -5.78 6.10 5.41
CA GLU A 344 -5.38 6.12 6.81
C GLU A 344 -6.18 7.13 7.65
N ILE A 345 -6.62 8.24 7.04
CA ILE A 345 -7.33 9.33 7.74
C ILE A 345 -8.86 9.21 7.69
N VAL A 346 -9.41 8.44 6.76
CA VAL A 346 -10.86 8.24 6.67
C VAL A 346 -11.34 7.34 7.82
N PRO A 347 -12.35 7.72 8.60
CA PRO A 347 -12.80 6.97 9.77
C PRO A 347 -13.66 5.77 9.37
N TYR A 348 -13.06 4.77 8.75
CA TYR A 348 -13.72 3.50 8.46
C TYR A 348 -13.35 2.44 9.50
N GLN A 349 -14.13 1.38 9.52
CA GLN A 349 -13.85 0.17 10.29
C GLN A 349 -14.31 -1.04 9.50
N ILE A 350 -13.39 -1.93 9.16
CA ILE A 350 -13.68 -3.19 8.47
C ILE A 350 -13.09 -4.36 9.22
N GLN A 351 -13.75 -5.51 9.11
CA GLN A 351 -13.22 -6.76 9.63
C GLN A 351 -12.34 -7.41 8.57
N GLY A 352 -11.06 -7.53 8.84
CA GLY A 352 -10.12 -8.36 8.10
C GLY A 352 -10.23 -9.84 8.50
N GLU A 353 -9.35 -10.67 7.97
CA GLU A 353 -9.34 -12.10 8.28
C GLU A 353 -8.91 -12.37 9.73
N GLU A 354 -7.91 -11.65 10.21
CA GLU A 354 -7.28 -11.88 11.53
C GLU A 354 -7.39 -10.68 12.46
N TYR A 355 -7.63 -9.48 11.91
CA TYR A 355 -7.69 -8.24 12.68
C TYR A 355 -8.75 -7.27 12.14
N GLN A 356 -9.11 -6.34 12.99
CA GLN A 356 -9.99 -5.23 12.63
C GLN A 356 -9.16 -4.04 12.16
N GLU A 357 -9.47 -3.52 11.01
CA GLU A 357 -8.81 -2.37 10.40
C GLU A 357 -9.63 -1.11 10.59
N LYS A 358 -8.97 -0.03 11.01
CA LYS A 358 -9.60 1.27 11.26
C LYS A 358 -8.76 2.40 10.70
N GLY A 359 -9.40 3.36 10.09
CA GLY A 359 -8.78 4.65 9.82
C GLY A 359 -8.79 5.57 11.03
N ASN A 360 -7.83 6.50 11.07
CA ASN A 360 -7.68 7.45 12.17
C ASN A 360 -7.70 8.90 11.66
N PRO A 361 -8.81 9.63 11.76
CA PRO A 361 -8.90 11.01 11.29
C PRO A 361 -8.00 12.00 12.05
N ASN A 362 -7.46 11.60 13.20
CA ASN A 362 -6.53 12.41 13.98
C ASN A 362 -5.05 12.13 13.67
N LEU A 363 -4.78 11.25 12.70
CA LEU A 363 -3.42 10.91 12.29
C LEU A 363 -2.72 12.13 11.71
N LYS A 364 -1.57 12.47 12.30
CA LYS A 364 -0.76 13.61 11.88
C LYS A 364 0.38 13.16 10.99
N ARG A 365 0.83 14.06 10.10
CA ARG A 365 2.05 13.84 9.35
C ARG A 365 3.25 13.60 10.24
N ALA A 366 4.14 12.70 9.83
CA ALA A 366 5.45 12.52 10.44
C ALA A 366 6.43 13.57 9.89
N ARG A 367 7.23 14.18 10.77
CA ARG A 367 8.37 15.03 10.43
C ARG A 367 9.62 14.28 10.79
N ILE A 368 10.56 14.24 9.88
CA ILE A 368 11.77 13.42 9.98
C ILE A 368 12.96 14.33 9.75
N ASP A 369 13.82 14.44 10.76
CA ASP A 369 15.11 15.13 10.66
C ASP A 369 16.20 14.08 10.37
N ASN A 370 16.91 14.26 9.27
CA ASN A 370 17.97 13.35 8.82
C ASN A 370 19.32 14.06 8.94
N ILE A 371 20.29 13.38 9.52
CA ILE A 371 21.68 13.84 9.61
C ILE A 371 22.57 12.70 9.13
N ASP A 372 23.38 12.96 8.13
CA ASP A 372 24.31 11.99 7.56
C ASP A 372 25.72 12.55 7.56
N LEU A 373 26.68 11.79 8.07
CA LEU A 373 28.11 12.06 8.00
C LEU A 373 28.78 10.91 7.26
N ARG A 374 29.57 11.26 6.23
CA ARG A 374 30.28 10.26 5.44
C ARG A 374 31.69 10.71 5.15
N TRP A 375 32.63 9.82 5.37
CA TRP A 375 34.04 9.96 4.98
C TRP A 375 34.34 8.99 3.85
N GLU A 376 35.06 9.51 2.81
CA GLU A 376 35.42 8.76 1.60
C GLU A 376 36.91 8.93 1.36
N TRP A 377 37.63 7.83 1.21
CA TRP A 377 39.06 7.85 0.86
C TRP A 377 39.32 6.98 -0.36
N PHE A 378 40.05 7.56 -1.32
CA PHE A 378 40.39 6.93 -2.60
C PHE A 378 41.93 6.81 -2.69
N PRO A 379 42.56 5.77 -2.07
CA PRO A 379 44.00 5.54 -2.09
C PRO A 379 44.54 5.45 -3.51
N SER A 380 43.83 4.75 -4.40
CA SER A 380 44.12 4.62 -5.82
C SER A 380 42.86 4.81 -6.68
N LYS A 381 43.03 4.73 -8.02
CA LYS A 381 41.87 4.82 -8.95
C LYS A 381 40.89 3.67 -8.84
N THR A 382 41.29 2.55 -8.28
CA THR A 382 40.52 1.30 -8.18
C THR A 382 40.15 0.94 -6.75
N GLU A 383 40.65 1.68 -5.76
CA GLU A 383 40.42 1.40 -4.33
C GLU A 383 39.63 2.52 -3.69
N GLN A 384 38.66 2.12 -2.86
CA GLN A 384 37.79 3.03 -2.15
C GLN A 384 37.52 2.50 -0.74
N ILE A 385 37.64 3.38 0.26
CA ILE A 385 37.25 3.11 1.65
C ILE A 385 36.18 4.14 2.02
N LEU A 386 35.05 3.66 2.51
CA LEU A 386 33.89 4.46 2.91
C LEU A 386 33.56 4.18 4.36
N ALA A 387 33.27 5.23 5.13
CA ALA A 387 32.72 5.15 6.49
C ALA A 387 31.64 6.21 6.65
N GLY A 388 30.49 5.83 7.26
CA GLY A 388 29.35 6.73 7.48
C GLY A 388 28.39 6.16 8.50
#